data_97f641136f3988b3b6f0c79a4b14434b
#
_entry.id   97f641136f3988b3b6f0c79a4b14434b
#
_cell.length_a   1.000
_cell.length_b   1.000
_cell.length_c   1.000
_cell.angle_alpha   90.00
_cell.angle_beta   90.00
_cell.angle_gamma   90.00
#
_symmetry.space_group_name_H-M   'P 1'
#
loop_
_entity.id
_entity.type
_entity.pdbx_description
1 polymer ?
#
loop_
_entity_poly.entity_id
_entity_poly.type
_entity_poly.pdbx_seq_one_letter_code
_entity_poly.pdbx_strand_id
1 'polypeptide(L)'
;DMNFTLTTTGEEGIQLLRQVKIFRPDVPVILMTAWGSISLAVQGMQAGAFDFITKPWNNLVLLKSIRTALELSEQKKEANAPLNRSDADHKFHFDKIVGQSAALMDVLGTVSRIAPTNASVLITGESGTGKELIAEAIHANSPRSKEAFVKVNLGGLSQSLFESEMFGHKKGAFTDAYMDRVGRFEMANKGTIFLDEIGDLELSCQVKLLRVLQDQTFEVLGDSRPRKVDIRVVSATNWDLRSMVADRTFREDLFYRINLITVHLPALRERREDIPL
;
A
#
# COMPACT_ATOMS: atom_id res chain seq x y z
N ASP A 1 -2.03 2.10 23.42
CA ASP A 1 -2.49 0.74 23.69
C ASP A 1 -4.00 0.63 23.51
N MET A 2 -4.50 -0.56 23.28
CA MET A 2 -5.94 -0.81 23.09
C MET A 2 -6.66 -1.18 24.38
N ASN A 3 -5.95 -1.68 25.37
CA ASN A 3 -6.50 -2.10 26.65
C ASN A 3 -5.81 -1.35 27.79
N PHE A 4 -6.59 -0.66 28.61
CA PHE A 4 -6.11 0.11 29.77
C PHE A 4 -6.56 -0.52 31.10
N THR A 5 -7.53 -1.43 31.05
CA THR A 5 -8.03 -2.21 32.19
C THR A 5 -7.78 -3.69 31.99
N LEU A 6 -8.32 -4.51 32.88
CA LEU A 6 -8.22 -5.98 32.81
C LEU A 6 -9.07 -6.60 31.68
N THR A 7 -9.90 -5.80 31.01
CA THR A 7 -10.70 -6.27 29.86
C THR A 7 -9.84 -6.31 28.61
N THR A 8 -9.89 -7.40 27.84
CA THR A 8 -9.07 -7.62 26.64
C THR A 8 -9.84 -7.33 25.34
N THR A 9 -10.98 -6.61 25.42
CA THR A 9 -11.87 -6.37 24.27
C THR A 9 -11.33 -5.34 23.29
N GLY A 10 -10.43 -4.43 23.72
CA GLY A 10 -9.91 -3.35 22.92
C GLY A 10 -10.89 -2.19 22.68
N GLU A 11 -12.10 -2.25 23.19
CA GLU A 11 -13.11 -1.19 23.03
C GLU A 11 -12.68 0.15 23.63
N GLU A 12 -11.93 0.11 24.73
CA GLU A 12 -11.42 1.32 25.39
C GLU A 12 -10.49 2.12 24.47
N GLY A 13 -9.60 1.43 23.75
CA GLY A 13 -8.70 2.05 22.77
C GLY A 13 -9.46 2.67 21.60
N ILE A 14 -10.52 2.02 21.13
CA ILE A 14 -11.40 2.56 20.08
C ILE A 14 -12.12 3.82 20.55
N GLN A 15 -12.65 3.81 21.76
CA GLN A 15 -13.32 4.99 22.35
C GLN A 15 -12.35 6.15 22.50
N LEU A 16 -11.14 5.90 23.02
CA LEU A 16 -10.10 6.92 23.14
C LEU A 16 -9.71 7.49 21.77
N LEU A 17 -9.54 6.63 20.76
CA LEU A 17 -9.27 7.04 19.39
C LEU A 17 -10.35 8.00 18.87
N ARG A 18 -11.63 7.65 19.04
CA ARG A 18 -12.75 8.50 18.62
C ARG A 18 -12.71 9.88 19.30
N GLN A 19 -12.44 9.91 20.60
CA GLN A 19 -12.28 11.15 21.34
C GLN A 19 -11.11 11.98 20.82
N VAL A 20 -9.93 11.37 20.62
CA VAL A 20 -8.77 12.07 20.05
C VAL A 20 -9.12 12.63 18.66
N LYS A 21 -9.84 11.90 17.82
CA LYS A 21 -10.22 12.37 16.48
C LYS A 21 -11.27 13.49 16.49
N ILE A 22 -12.09 13.58 17.52
CA ILE A 22 -13.01 14.72 17.70
C ILE A 22 -12.22 16.00 18.06
N PHE A 23 -11.28 15.93 19.00
CA PHE A 23 -10.52 17.10 19.45
C PHE A 23 -9.34 17.47 18.53
N ARG A 24 -8.70 16.47 17.91
CA ARG A 24 -7.50 16.64 17.09
C ARG A 24 -7.58 15.71 15.88
N PRO A 25 -8.43 16.01 14.89
CA PRO A 25 -8.65 15.15 13.72
C PRO A 25 -7.39 14.97 12.85
N ASP A 26 -6.49 15.94 12.89
CA ASP A 26 -5.24 16.02 12.16
C ASP A 26 -4.11 15.14 12.74
N VAL A 27 -4.20 14.76 14.02
CA VAL A 27 -3.15 13.97 14.69
C VAL A 27 -3.25 12.50 14.24
N PRO A 28 -2.18 11.91 13.66
CA PRO A 28 -2.17 10.49 13.35
C PRO A 28 -2.13 9.66 14.64
N VAL A 29 -2.92 8.60 14.69
CA VAL A 29 -3.00 7.69 15.85
C VAL A 29 -2.65 6.28 15.40
N ILE A 30 -1.61 5.69 15.97
CA ILE A 30 -1.24 4.29 15.76
C ILE A 30 -1.76 3.48 16.96
N LEU A 31 -2.56 2.47 16.68
CA LEU A 31 -3.10 1.57 17.69
C LEU A 31 -2.15 0.40 17.92
N MET A 32 -1.99 -0.03 19.19
CA MET A 32 -1.13 -1.13 19.57
C MET A 32 -1.89 -2.11 20.49
N THR A 33 -1.79 -3.41 20.21
CA THR A 33 -2.43 -4.44 21.04
C THR A 33 -1.59 -5.71 21.18
N ALA A 34 -1.71 -6.40 22.32
CA ALA A 34 -1.15 -7.74 22.51
C ALA A 34 -2.09 -8.83 21.94
N TRP A 35 -3.38 -8.54 21.83
CA TRP A 35 -4.43 -9.46 21.38
C TRP A 35 -5.05 -8.94 20.09
N GLY A 36 -4.31 -9.08 19.00
CA GLY A 36 -4.74 -8.60 17.69
C GLY A 36 -5.79 -9.51 17.07
N SER A 37 -7.07 -9.28 17.34
CA SER A 37 -8.10 -9.80 16.44
C SER A 37 -8.16 -8.91 15.19
N ILE A 38 -8.34 -9.52 14.03
CA ILE A 38 -8.57 -8.81 12.76
C ILE A 38 -9.73 -7.82 12.90
N SER A 39 -10.79 -8.23 13.58
CA SER A 39 -11.96 -7.39 13.85
C SER A 39 -11.61 -6.11 14.60
N LEU A 40 -10.72 -6.16 15.59
CA LEU A 40 -10.32 -4.99 16.36
C LEU A 40 -9.44 -4.03 15.57
N ALA A 41 -8.53 -4.56 14.74
CA ALA A 41 -7.72 -3.77 13.82
C ALA A 41 -8.63 -3.01 12.84
N VAL A 42 -9.59 -3.68 12.26
CA VAL A 42 -10.59 -3.12 11.35
C VAL A 42 -11.39 -1.99 12.00
N GLN A 43 -11.95 -2.23 13.19
CA GLN A 43 -12.69 -1.20 13.92
C GLN A 43 -11.82 0.03 14.22
N GLY A 44 -10.54 -0.18 14.57
CA GLY A 44 -9.58 0.90 14.75
C GLY A 44 -9.37 1.73 13.50
N MET A 45 -9.15 1.06 12.36
CA MET A 45 -8.97 1.73 11.07
C MET A 45 -10.24 2.49 10.63
N GLN A 46 -11.42 1.88 10.79
CA GLN A 46 -12.71 2.52 10.53
C GLN A 46 -12.97 3.74 11.44
N ALA A 47 -12.49 3.69 12.68
CA ALA A 47 -12.56 4.79 13.63
C ALA A 47 -11.54 5.91 13.37
N GLY A 48 -10.69 5.77 12.33
CA GLY A 48 -9.73 6.77 11.89
C GLY A 48 -8.32 6.60 12.47
N ALA A 49 -7.93 5.41 12.92
CA ALA A 49 -6.54 5.11 13.20
C ALA A 49 -5.70 5.28 11.93
N PHE A 50 -4.44 5.69 12.11
CA PHE A 50 -3.47 5.77 11.02
C PHE A 50 -2.91 4.38 10.68
N ASP A 51 -2.60 3.59 11.70
CA ASP A 51 -2.09 2.22 11.55
C ASP A 51 -2.42 1.39 12.80
N PHE A 52 -2.22 0.08 12.69
CA PHE A 52 -2.46 -0.88 13.75
C PHE A 52 -1.27 -1.85 13.85
N ILE A 53 -0.72 -2.03 15.06
CA ILE A 53 0.48 -2.83 15.31
C ILE A 53 0.22 -3.84 16.43
N THR A 54 0.57 -5.10 16.20
CA THR A 54 0.48 -6.16 17.21
C THR A 54 1.75 -6.27 18.06
N LYS A 55 1.60 -6.60 19.33
CA LYS A 55 2.70 -6.95 20.25
C LYS A 55 3.00 -8.45 20.16
N PRO A 56 4.27 -8.88 20.16
CA PRO A 56 5.48 -8.07 20.07
C PRO A 56 5.64 -7.49 18.68
N TRP A 57 6.06 -6.21 18.58
CA TRP A 57 6.23 -5.53 17.30
C TRP A 57 7.62 -5.70 16.72
N ASN A 58 7.70 -5.59 15.39
CA ASN A 58 8.96 -5.42 14.69
C ASN A 58 9.36 -3.93 14.72
N ASN A 59 10.52 -3.62 15.28
CA ASN A 59 10.99 -2.23 15.41
C ASN A 59 11.09 -1.49 14.07
N LEU A 60 11.45 -2.18 12.98
CA LEU A 60 11.51 -1.57 11.65
C LEU A 60 10.12 -1.17 11.15
N VAL A 61 9.12 -2.03 11.37
CA VAL A 61 7.72 -1.76 10.99
C VAL A 61 7.17 -0.59 11.81
N LEU A 62 7.37 -0.61 13.13
CA LEU A 62 6.92 0.47 14.03
C LEU A 62 7.55 1.82 13.65
N LEU A 63 8.86 1.87 13.47
CA LEU A 63 9.55 3.10 13.08
C LEU A 63 9.10 3.60 11.71
N LYS A 64 8.88 2.70 10.75
CA LYS A 64 8.35 3.05 9.42
C LYS A 64 6.96 3.68 9.53
N SER A 65 6.06 3.06 10.29
CA SER A 65 4.71 3.58 10.52
C SER A 65 4.73 4.97 11.19
N ILE A 66 5.55 5.16 12.23
CA ILE A 66 5.69 6.45 12.91
C ILE A 66 6.22 7.52 11.95
N ARG A 67 7.29 7.25 11.20
CA ARG A 67 7.85 8.21 10.24
C ARG A 67 6.82 8.61 9.19
N THR A 68 6.15 7.63 8.58
CA THR A 68 5.09 7.87 7.59
C THR A 68 3.96 8.73 8.17
N ALA A 69 3.56 8.47 9.42
CA ALA A 69 2.52 9.23 10.12
C ALA A 69 2.91 10.71 10.30
N LEU A 70 4.16 10.97 10.70
CA LEU A 70 4.70 12.32 10.88
C LEU A 70 4.85 13.05 9.54
N GLU A 71 5.45 12.42 8.53
CA GLU A 71 5.64 12.97 7.18
C GLU A 71 4.30 13.40 6.57
N LEU A 72 3.26 12.56 6.65
CA LEU A 72 1.92 12.90 6.15
C LEU A 72 1.23 14.00 6.95
N SER A 73 1.47 14.07 8.26
CA SER A 73 0.91 15.13 9.11
C SER A 73 1.53 16.49 8.81
N GLU A 74 2.84 16.56 8.56
CA GLU A 74 3.54 17.79 8.18
C GLU A 74 3.11 18.28 6.81
N GLN A 75 3.01 17.40 5.82
CA GLN A 75 2.60 17.75 4.46
C GLN A 75 1.15 18.24 4.36
N LYS A 76 0.25 17.78 5.25
CA LYS A 76 -1.11 18.34 5.33
C LYS A 76 -1.12 19.83 5.74
N LYS A 77 -0.11 20.28 6.48
CA LYS A 77 -0.02 21.68 6.92
C LYS A 77 0.46 22.63 5.82
N GLU A 78 1.29 22.12 4.89
CA GLU A 78 1.86 22.91 3.79
C GLU A 78 0.95 22.98 2.54
N ALA A 79 -0.10 22.16 2.47
CA ALA A 79 -0.80 21.80 1.23
C ALA A 79 -2.00 22.70 0.88
N ASN A 80 -2.03 23.99 1.26
CA ASN A 80 -3.18 24.85 0.96
C ASN A 80 -3.08 25.65 -0.37
N ALA A 81 -2.07 25.45 -1.21
CA ALA A 81 -1.98 26.09 -2.52
C ALA A 81 -2.35 25.10 -3.63
N PRO A 82 -3.25 25.46 -4.58
CA PRO A 82 -3.55 24.62 -5.72
C PRO A 82 -2.30 24.48 -6.60
N LEU A 83 -1.92 23.24 -6.88
CA LEU A 83 -0.80 22.93 -7.77
C LEU A 83 -1.24 23.21 -9.19
N ASN A 84 -0.56 24.09 -9.92
CA ASN A 84 -0.80 24.23 -11.36
C ASN A 84 0.11 23.27 -12.15
N ARG A 85 -0.25 22.97 -13.41
CA ARG A 85 0.44 21.95 -14.22
C ARG A 85 1.90 22.29 -14.45
N SER A 86 2.21 23.53 -14.77
CA SER A 86 3.59 23.99 -15.02
C SER A 86 4.48 23.84 -13.79
N ASP A 87 3.97 24.23 -12.61
CA ASP A 87 4.71 24.10 -11.35
C ASP A 87 4.89 22.63 -10.96
N ALA A 88 3.89 21.78 -11.25
CA ALA A 88 3.96 20.35 -11.01
C ALA A 88 5.08 19.70 -11.83
N ASP A 89 5.15 20.01 -13.15
CA ASP A 89 6.14 19.44 -14.07
C ASP A 89 7.56 19.95 -13.77
N HIS A 90 7.71 21.16 -13.22
CA HIS A 90 9.02 21.67 -12.81
C HIS A 90 9.55 21.05 -11.51
N LYS A 91 8.66 20.66 -10.59
CA LYS A 91 9.04 20.15 -9.27
C LYS A 91 9.07 18.62 -9.19
N PHE A 92 8.28 17.95 -10.02
CA PHE A 92 8.04 16.52 -9.97
C PHE A 92 8.19 15.87 -11.34
N HIS A 93 8.53 14.58 -11.35
CA HIS A 93 8.62 13.78 -12.57
C HIS A 93 7.23 13.29 -13.00
N PHE A 94 6.48 14.13 -13.70
CA PHE A 94 5.15 13.83 -14.25
C PHE A 94 5.12 13.81 -15.78
N ASP A 95 6.28 13.82 -16.43
CA ASP A 95 6.45 13.97 -17.88
C ASP A 95 5.65 12.96 -18.72
N LYS A 96 5.42 11.77 -18.18
CA LYS A 96 4.66 10.71 -18.86
C LYS A 96 3.14 10.83 -18.70
N ILE A 97 2.67 11.71 -17.83
CA ILE A 97 1.25 11.86 -17.53
C ILE A 97 0.71 13.04 -18.33
N VAL A 98 -0.17 12.77 -19.29
CA VAL A 98 -0.81 13.78 -20.12
C VAL A 98 -2.15 14.17 -19.51
N GLY A 99 -2.43 15.50 -19.46
CA GLY A 99 -3.68 16.06 -18.94
C GLY A 99 -3.45 17.26 -18.02
N GLN A 100 -4.49 18.10 -17.93
CA GLN A 100 -4.49 19.33 -17.11
C GLN A 100 -5.83 19.60 -16.43
N SER A 101 -6.79 18.67 -16.55
CA SER A 101 -8.10 18.80 -15.89
C SER A 101 -7.96 18.93 -14.38
N ALA A 102 -8.90 19.65 -13.75
CA ALA A 102 -8.91 19.82 -12.30
C ALA A 102 -8.87 18.48 -11.56
N ALA A 103 -9.62 17.48 -12.04
CA ALA A 103 -9.65 16.15 -11.44
C ALA A 103 -8.28 15.45 -11.50
N LEU A 104 -7.53 15.58 -12.61
CA LEU A 104 -6.18 15.03 -12.70
C LEU A 104 -5.19 15.82 -11.84
N MET A 105 -5.32 17.14 -11.76
CA MET A 105 -4.47 17.99 -10.93
C MET A 105 -4.62 17.67 -9.44
N ASP A 106 -5.82 17.33 -8.96
CA ASP A 106 -6.06 16.86 -7.59
C ASP A 106 -5.34 15.53 -7.32
N VAL A 107 -5.34 14.62 -8.31
CA VAL A 107 -4.57 13.37 -8.23
C VAL A 107 -3.07 13.66 -8.15
N LEU A 108 -2.52 14.49 -9.03
CA LEU A 108 -1.10 14.86 -9.04
C LEU A 108 -0.69 15.60 -7.76
N GLY A 109 -1.55 16.47 -7.24
CA GLY A 109 -1.37 17.12 -5.94
C GLY A 109 -1.34 16.13 -4.78
N THR A 110 -2.11 15.05 -4.86
CA THR A 110 -2.05 13.95 -3.89
C THR A 110 -0.76 13.16 -4.06
N VAL A 111 -0.39 12.79 -5.30
CA VAL A 111 0.86 12.08 -5.61
C VAL A 111 2.08 12.85 -5.11
N SER A 112 2.15 14.16 -5.35
CA SER A 112 3.28 14.99 -4.89
C SER A 112 3.48 14.96 -3.37
N ARG A 113 2.39 14.89 -2.62
CA ARG A 113 2.42 14.81 -1.15
C ARG A 113 2.81 13.44 -0.62
N ILE A 114 2.35 12.36 -1.27
CA ILE A 114 2.58 11.00 -0.78
C ILE A 114 3.88 10.39 -1.31
N ALA A 115 4.38 10.85 -2.46
CA ALA A 115 5.58 10.32 -3.07
C ALA A 115 6.80 10.35 -2.13
N PRO A 116 7.10 11.44 -1.39
CA PRO A 116 8.23 11.49 -0.46
C PRO A 116 8.11 10.55 0.74
N THR A 117 6.92 10.01 1.02
CA THR A 117 6.67 9.13 2.18
C THR A 117 6.91 7.66 1.85
N ASN A 118 6.96 6.80 2.87
CA ASN A 118 6.99 5.34 2.71
C ASN A 118 5.60 4.69 2.85
N ALA A 119 4.51 5.49 2.76
CA ALA A 119 3.15 4.98 2.86
C ALA A 119 2.85 3.95 1.77
N SER A 120 2.09 2.91 2.13
CA SER A 120 1.44 2.03 1.15
C SER A 120 0.33 2.80 0.44
N VAL A 121 0.28 2.68 -0.89
CA VAL A 121 -0.68 3.41 -1.72
C VAL A 121 -1.51 2.41 -2.52
N LEU A 122 -2.83 2.58 -2.47
CA LEU A 122 -3.76 1.86 -3.34
C LEU A 122 -4.29 2.82 -4.41
N ILE A 123 -3.99 2.50 -5.67
CA ILE A 123 -4.49 3.26 -6.83
C ILE A 123 -5.74 2.54 -7.35
N THR A 124 -6.87 3.25 -7.37
CA THR A 124 -8.14 2.73 -7.89
C THR A 124 -8.55 3.47 -9.16
N GLY A 125 -9.26 2.80 -10.03
CA GLY A 125 -9.77 3.37 -11.28
C GLY A 125 -9.97 2.31 -12.34
N GLU A 126 -10.74 2.64 -13.36
CA GLU A 126 -11.06 1.72 -14.46
C GLU A 126 -9.80 1.23 -15.20
N SER A 127 -9.95 0.15 -15.94
CA SER A 127 -8.87 -0.33 -16.83
C SER A 127 -8.52 0.75 -17.86
N GLY A 128 -7.22 0.93 -18.15
CA GLY A 128 -6.74 1.92 -19.12
C GLY A 128 -6.68 3.37 -18.62
N THR A 129 -7.00 3.68 -17.37
CA THR A 129 -6.93 5.06 -16.84
C THR A 129 -5.52 5.59 -16.62
N GLY A 130 -4.49 4.73 -16.64
CA GLY A 130 -3.10 5.12 -16.42
C GLY A 130 -2.59 4.88 -15.01
N LYS A 131 -3.16 3.92 -14.26
CA LYS A 131 -2.75 3.57 -12.87
C LYS A 131 -1.27 3.27 -12.76
N GLU A 132 -0.68 2.59 -13.75
CA GLU A 132 0.74 2.29 -13.79
C GLU A 132 1.61 3.56 -13.89
N LEU A 133 1.21 4.55 -14.69
CA LEU A 133 1.92 5.83 -14.80
C LEU A 133 1.94 6.59 -13.47
N ILE A 134 0.84 6.53 -12.72
CA ILE A 134 0.77 7.10 -11.37
C ILE A 134 1.70 6.35 -10.41
N ALA A 135 1.78 5.02 -10.49
CA ALA A 135 2.70 4.25 -9.67
C ALA A 135 4.18 4.58 -10.01
N GLU A 136 4.52 4.71 -11.30
CA GLU A 136 5.83 5.19 -11.73
C GLU A 136 6.14 6.58 -11.18
N ALA A 137 5.19 7.51 -11.27
CA ALA A 137 5.36 8.86 -10.75
C ALA A 137 5.56 8.89 -9.22
N ILE A 138 4.82 8.06 -8.47
CA ILE A 138 5.03 7.90 -7.03
C ILE A 138 6.45 7.41 -6.72
N HIS A 139 6.96 6.45 -7.47
CA HIS A 139 8.32 5.96 -7.28
C HIS A 139 9.36 6.99 -7.68
N ALA A 140 9.25 7.61 -8.87
CA ALA A 140 10.20 8.58 -9.40
C ALA A 140 10.37 9.81 -8.50
N ASN A 141 9.32 10.21 -7.79
CA ASN A 141 9.33 11.35 -6.86
C ASN A 141 9.54 10.93 -5.39
N SER A 142 9.97 9.69 -5.14
CA SER A 142 10.21 9.15 -3.79
C SER A 142 11.69 9.18 -3.40
N PRO A 143 12.02 9.05 -2.11
CA PRO A 143 13.40 8.84 -1.66
C PRO A 143 14.04 7.57 -2.24
N ARG A 144 13.23 6.66 -2.79
CA ARG A 144 13.67 5.39 -3.40
C ARG A 144 13.76 5.46 -4.92
N SER A 145 13.73 6.65 -5.52
CA SER A 145 13.71 6.85 -6.99
C SER A 145 14.94 6.27 -7.72
N LYS A 146 16.05 6.09 -7.01
CA LYS A 146 17.28 5.47 -7.55
C LYS A 146 17.35 3.96 -7.36
N GLU A 147 16.43 3.40 -6.59
CA GLU A 147 16.35 1.97 -6.29
C GLU A 147 15.41 1.25 -7.29
N ALA A 148 15.32 -0.07 -7.17
CA ALA A 148 14.49 -0.85 -8.09
C ALA A 148 13.00 -0.50 -8.01
N PHE A 149 12.36 -0.35 -9.17
CA PHE A 149 10.91 -0.32 -9.33
C PHE A 149 10.47 -1.63 -10.00
N VAL A 150 9.94 -2.55 -9.20
CA VAL A 150 9.56 -3.88 -9.66
C VAL A 150 8.06 -3.95 -9.89
N LYS A 151 7.66 -4.16 -11.14
CA LYS A 151 6.25 -4.28 -11.55
C LYS A 151 5.85 -5.75 -11.58
N VAL A 152 4.67 -6.04 -11.04
CA VAL A 152 4.05 -7.37 -11.07
C VAL A 152 2.58 -7.20 -11.38
N ASN A 153 2.13 -7.80 -12.47
CA ASN A 153 0.69 -7.96 -12.73
C ASN A 153 0.25 -9.28 -12.08
N LEU A 154 -0.75 -9.21 -11.21
CA LEU A 154 -1.29 -10.34 -10.45
C LEU A 154 -2.51 -10.98 -11.14
N GLY A 155 -3.02 -10.36 -12.20
CA GLY A 155 -4.17 -10.85 -12.95
C GLY A 155 -3.91 -12.20 -13.57
N GLY A 156 -4.80 -13.16 -13.31
CA GLY A 156 -4.73 -14.49 -13.90
C GLY A 156 -3.57 -15.39 -13.45
N LEU A 157 -2.81 -15.01 -12.42
CA LEU A 157 -1.75 -15.85 -11.88
C LEU A 157 -2.33 -17.01 -11.05
N SER A 158 -2.00 -18.26 -11.44
CA SER A 158 -2.25 -19.41 -10.57
C SER A 158 -1.42 -19.32 -9.29
N GLN A 159 -1.87 -19.99 -8.22
CA GLN A 159 -1.17 -19.98 -6.93
C GLN A 159 0.31 -20.38 -7.06
N SER A 160 0.61 -21.46 -7.80
CA SER A 160 1.99 -21.94 -7.96
C SER A 160 2.86 -20.94 -8.71
N LEU A 161 2.32 -20.27 -9.73
CA LEU A 161 3.03 -19.25 -10.48
C LEU A 161 3.26 -18.00 -9.63
N PHE A 162 2.25 -17.57 -8.86
CA PHE A 162 2.38 -16.48 -7.90
C PHE A 162 3.51 -16.74 -6.89
N GLU A 163 3.55 -17.93 -6.30
CA GLU A 163 4.58 -18.29 -5.33
C GLU A 163 5.98 -18.25 -5.93
N SER A 164 6.16 -18.87 -7.10
CA SER A 164 7.43 -18.91 -7.82
C SER A 164 7.88 -17.50 -8.26
N GLU A 165 6.96 -16.66 -8.77
CA GLU A 165 7.26 -15.28 -9.16
C GLU A 165 7.63 -14.41 -7.97
N MET A 166 6.80 -14.40 -6.92
CA MET A 166 6.94 -13.47 -5.82
C MET A 166 8.08 -13.82 -4.88
N PHE A 167 8.21 -15.10 -4.51
CA PHE A 167 9.19 -15.57 -3.54
C PHE A 167 10.47 -16.12 -4.17
N GLY A 168 10.40 -16.51 -5.45
CA GLY A 168 11.49 -17.23 -6.12
C GLY A 168 11.53 -18.72 -5.71
N HIS A 169 12.41 -19.46 -6.33
CA HIS A 169 12.58 -20.88 -6.03
C HIS A 169 14.03 -21.35 -6.20
N LYS A 170 14.39 -22.40 -5.47
CA LYS A 170 15.60 -23.16 -5.68
C LYS A 170 15.37 -24.27 -6.67
N LYS A 171 16.42 -24.63 -7.41
CA LYS A 171 16.41 -25.80 -8.28
C LYS A 171 15.94 -27.02 -7.49
N GLY A 172 14.94 -27.74 -8.05
CA GLY A 172 14.34 -28.92 -7.42
C GLY A 172 13.26 -28.63 -6.37
N ALA A 173 12.84 -27.38 -6.16
CA ALA A 173 11.78 -27.04 -5.23
C ALA A 173 10.41 -27.63 -5.64
N PHE A 174 10.19 -27.85 -6.93
CA PHE A 174 9.03 -28.54 -7.52
C PHE A 174 9.44 -29.16 -8.87
N THR A 175 8.56 -29.96 -9.48
CA THR A 175 8.87 -30.80 -10.65
C THR A 175 9.54 -30.03 -11.80
N ASP A 176 9.09 -28.78 -12.07
CA ASP A 176 9.58 -27.96 -13.18
C ASP A 176 10.63 -26.92 -12.75
N ALA A 177 11.14 -26.98 -11.53
CA ALA A 177 12.17 -26.08 -11.04
C ALA A 177 13.57 -26.49 -11.51
N TYR A 178 13.86 -26.29 -12.80
CA TYR A 178 15.14 -26.69 -13.41
C TYR A 178 16.33 -25.82 -13.01
N MET A 179 16.11 -24.58 -12.58
CA MET A 179 17.14 -23.61 -12.16
C MET A 179 16.66 -22.79 -10.97
N ASP A 180 17.58 -22.08 -10.30
CA ASP A 180 17.23 -21.11 -9.27
C ASP A 180 16.56 -19.89 -9.91
N ARG A 181 15.54 -19.33 -9.24
CA ARG A 181 14.87 -18.08 -9.63
C ARG A 181 14.83 -17.09 -8.49
N VAL A 182 15.24 -15.87 -8.76
CA VAL A 182 15.11 -14.74 -7.81
C VAL A 182 13.67 -14.24 -7.82
N GLY A 183 13.06 -14.11 -6.65
CA GLY A 183 11.69 -13.64 -6.50
C GLY A 183 11.56 -12.10 -6.59
N ARG A 184 10.35 -11.62 -6.89
CA ARG A 184 10.04 -10.19 -7.04
C ARG A 184 10.28 -9.42 -5.74
N PHE A 185 10.01 -10.01 -4.58
CA PHE A 185 10.30 -9.36 -3.28
C PHE A 185 11.80 -9.11 -3.08
N GLU A 186 12.64 -10.07 -3.44
CA GLU A 186 14.08 -9.92 -3.36
C GLU A 186 14.58 -8.84 -4.32
N MET A 187 14.07 -8.82 -5.56
CA MET A 187 14.39 -7.81 -6.57
C MET A 187 13.98 -6.40 -6.15
N ALA A 188 12.86 -6.26 -5.43
CA ALA A 188 12.31 -4.99 -4.97
C ALA A 188 12.94 -4.48 -3.66
N ASN A 189 13.88 -5.24 -3.08
CA ASN A 189 14.48 -4.88 -1.78
C ASN A 189 15.13 -3.50 -1.83
N LYS A 190 14.84 -2.66 -0.83
CA LYS A 190 15.15 -1.22 -0.70
C LYS A 190 14.39 -0.31 -1.68
N GLY A 191 13.73 -0.88 -2.68
CA GLY A 191 12.99 -0.17 -3.72
C GLY A 191 11.47 -0.13 -3.48
N THR A 192 10.75 -0.14 -4.59
CA THR A 192 9.28 -0.12 -4.63
C THR A 192 8.78 -1.32 -5.42
N ILE A 193 7.78 -2.03 -4.88
CA ILE A 193 7.04 -3.04 -5.60
C ILE A 193 5.68 -2.46 -6.01
N PHE A 194 5.34 -2.60 -7.29
CA PHE A 194 4.04 -2.25 -7.84
C PHE A 194 3.27 -3.53 -8.14
N LEU A 195 2.13 -3.69 -7.46
CA LEU A 195 1.24 -4.84 -7.54
C LEU A 195 -0.02 -4.43 -8.31
N ASP A 196 -0.05 -4.71 -9.62
CA ASP A 196 -1.21 -4.41 -10.45
C ASP A 196 -2.24 -5.52 -10.37
N GLU A 197 -3.50 -5.17 -10.55
CA GLU A 197 -4.65 -6.08 -10.50
C GLU A 197 -4.72 -6.89 -9.20
N ILE A 198 -4.46 -6.22 -8.07
CA ILE A 198 -4.43 -6.87 -6.74
C ILE A 198 -5.76 -7.54 -6.37
N GLY A 199 -6.89 -7.08 -6.94
CA GLY A 199 -8.21 -7.65 -6.72
C GLY A 199 -8.39 -9.06 -7.30
N ASP A 200 -7.57 -9.43 -8.29
CA ASP A 200 -7.66 -10.75 -8.93
C ASP A 200 -6.91 -11.85 -8.17
N LEU A 201 -6.23 -11.48 -7.06
CA LEU A 201 -5.41 -12.41 -6.31
C LEU A 201 -6.27 -13.41 -5.50
N GLU A 202 -6.01 -14.70 -5.66
CA GLU A 202 -6.67 -15.75 -4.89
C GLU A 202 -6.44 -15.63 -3.38
N LEU A 203 -7.43 -16.02 -2.56
CA LEU A 203 -7.37 -15.92 -1.09
C LEU A 203 -6.13 -16.57 -0.47
N SER A 204 -5.70 -17.70 -1.01
CA SER A 204 -4.48 -18.42 -0.58
C SER A 204 -3.22 -17.56 -0.76
N CYS A 205 -3.13 -16.83 -1.86
CA CYS A 205 -2.05 -15.91 -2.19
C CYS A 205 -2.11 -14.63 -1.37
N GLN A 206 -3.32 -14.13 -1.08
CA GLN A 206 -3.52 -12.97 -0.20
C GLN A 206 -2.94 -13.20 1.20
N VAL A 207 -3.09 -14.41 1.77
CA VAL A 207 -2.50 -14.78 3.07
C VAL A 207 -0.98 -14.68 3.04
N LYS A 208 -0.34 -15.18 1.97
CA LYS A 208 1.12 -15.16 1.83
C LYS A 208 1.65 -13.76 1.63
N LEU A 209 0.96 -12.96 0.79
CA LEU A 209 1.28 -11.56 0.59
C LEU A 209 1.22 -10.77 1.91
N LEU A 210 0.12 -10.95 2.66
CA LEU A 210 -0.07 -10.28 3.95
C LEU A 210 1.09 -10.54 4.92
N ARG A 211 1.55 -11.80 5.04
CA ARG A 211 2.68 -12.15 5.91
C ARG A 211 3.94 -11.36 5.55
N VAL A 212 4.28 -11.27 4.26
CA VAL A 212 5.44 -10.48 3.84
C VAL A 212 5.29 -9.01 4.17
N LEU A 213 4.09 -8.45 3.98
CA LEU A 213 3.83 -7.04 4.29
C LEU A 213 3.87 -6.74 5.80
N GLN A 214 3.47 -7.70 6.64
CA GLN A 214 3.48 -7.56 8.10
C GLN A 214 4.87 -7.77 8.69
N ASP A 215 5.53 -8.88 8.31
CA ASP A 215 6.77 -9.34 8.95
C ASP A 215 8.02 -8.77 8.28
N GLN A 216 7.88 -8.25 7.04
CA GLN A 216 8.98 -7.85 6.17
C GLN A 216 10.01 -8.97 5.97
N THR A 217 9.51 -10.20 5.94
CA THR A 217 10.30 -11.41 5.71
C THR A 217 9.54 -12.37 4.79
N PHE A 218 10.28 -13.16 4.03
CA PHE A 218 9.75 -14.23 3.21
C PHE A 218 10.75 -15.38 3.12
N GLU A 219 10.28 -16.53 2.65
CA GLU A 219 11.09 -17.71 2.36
C GLU A 219 11.05 -18.01 0.87
N VAL A 220 12.19 -18.41 0.31
CA VAL A 220 12.29 -18.88 -1.08
C VAL A 220 11.79 -20.31 -1.14
N LEU A 221 11.02 -20.68 -2.16
CA LEU A 221 10.55 -22.05 -2.32
C LEU A 221 11.75 -23.03 -2.40
N GLY A 222 11.74 -24.04 -1.52
CA GLY A 222 12.85 -24.98 -1.38
C GLY A 222 13.99 -24.51 -0.46
N ASP A 223 13.83 -23.36 0.23
CA ASP A 223 14.77 -22.85 1.24
C ASP A 223 13.98 -22.29 2.43
N SER A 224 14.10 -22.90 3.60
CA SER A 224 13.38 -22.50 4.82
C SER A 224 14.01 -21.33 5.57
N ARG A 225 15.08 -20.73 5.05
CA ARG A 225 15.72 -19.59 5.69
C ARG A 225 14.95 -18.31 5.41
N PRO A 226 14.47 -17.59 6.46
CA PRO A 226 13.76 -16.35 6.27
C PRO A 226 14.70 -15.25 5.75
N ARG A 227 14.25 -14.53 4.73
CA ARG A 227 14.94 -13.38 4.14
C ARG A 227 14.21 -12.10 4.49
N LYS A 228 14.94 -11.11 5.00
CA LYS A 228 14.39 -9.78 5.29
C LYS A 228 14.29 -8.97 4.01
N VAL A 229 13.23 -8.17 3.92
CA VAL A 229 13.00 -7.26 2.80
C VAL A 229 12.47 -5.92 3.30
N ASP A 230 13.00 -4.82 2.79
CA ASP A 230 12.48 -3.48 3.01
C ASP A 230 11.94 -2.94 1.68
N ILE A 231 10.63 -2.96 1.52
CA ILE A 231 9.95 -2.52 0.30
C ILE A 231 8.92 -1.43 0.59
N ARG A 232 8.75 -0.53 -0.37
CA ARG A 232 7.56 0.30 -0.47
C ARG A 232 6.55 -0.40 -1.35
N VAL A 233 5.28 -0.43 -0.95
CA VAL A 233 4.21 -1.09 -1.69
C VAL A 233 3.31 -0.05 -2.34
N VAL A 234 3.11 -0.18 -3.64
CA VAL A 234 2.08 0.53 -4.41
C VAL A 234 1.23 -0.54 -5.08
N SER A 235 -0.07 -0.52 -4.87
CA SER A 235 -1.00 -1.49 -5.45
C SER A 235 -2.00 -0.80 -6.35
N ALA A 236 -2.50 -1.49 -7.37
CA ALA A 236 -3.54 -0.97 -8.24
C ALA A 236 -4.65 -2.00 -8.46
N THR A 237 -5.87 -1.51 -8.67
CA THR A 237 -7.03 -2.34 -8.99
C THR A 237 -8.12 -1.53 -9.70
N ASN A 238 -8.91 -2.21 -10.51
CA ASN A 238 -10.18 -1.72 -11.06
C ASN A 238 -11.40 -2.23 -10.27
N TRP A 239 -11.19 -3.13 -9.30
CA TRP A 239 -12.24 -3.69 -8.46
C TRP A 239 -12.55 -2.80 -7.26
N ASP A 240 -13.80 -2.84 -6.79
CA ASP A 240 -14.15 -2.32 -5.47
C ASP A 240 -13.77 -3.35 -4.39
N LEU A 241 -12.56 -3.18 -3.85
CA LEU A 241 -12.06 -4.07 -2.81
C LEU A 241 -12.92 -4.05 -1.54
N ARG A 242 -13.68 -2.97 -1.26
CA ARG A 242 -14.57 -2.92 -0.11
C ARG A 242 -15.75 -3.86 -0.27
N SER A 243 -16.35 -3.88 -1.46
CA SER A 243 -17.38 -4.87 -1.80
C SER A 243 -16.82 -6.30 -1.73
N MET A 244 -15.62 -6.52 -2.28
CA MET A 244 -14.97 -7.83 -2.22
C MET A 244 -14.66 -8.29 -0.78
N VAL A 245 -14.36 -7.38 0.12
CA VAL A 245 -14.20 -7.69 1.57
C VAL A 245 -15.54 -8.11 2.16
N ALA A 246 -16.64 -7.40 1.84
CA ALA A 246 -17.97 -7.77 2.31
C ALA A 246 -18.38 -9.16 1.79
N ASP A 247 -18.06 -9.49 0.54
CA ASP A 247 -18.30 -10.77 -0.12
C ASP A 247 -17.31 -11.87 0.27
N ARG A 248 -16.33 -11.56 1.13
CA ARG A 248 -15.27 -12.48 1.59
C ARG A 248 -14.37 -13.04 0.48
N THR A 249 -14.29 -12.38 -0.66
CA THR A 249 -13.40 -12.72 -1.78
C THR A 249 -12.05 -11.98 -1.67
N PHE A 250 -11.99 -10.93 -0.86
CA PHE A 250 -10.75 -10.25 -0.49
C PHE A 250 -10.63 -10.15 1.04
N ARG A 251 -9.43 -10.37 1.56
CA ARG A 251 -9.19 -10.33 3.01
C ARG A 251 -9.16 -8.90 3.51
N GLU A 252 -9.88 -8.66 4.58
CA GLU A 252 -10.01 -7.36 5.21
C GLU A 252 -8.67 -6.86 5.79
N ASP A 253 -7.88 -7.76 6.39
CA ASP A 253 -6.56 -7.44 6.96
C ASP A 253 -5.55 -7.02 5.86
N LEU A 254 -5.56 -7.68 4.71
CA LEU A 254 -4.74 -7.29 3.57
C LEU A 254 -5.21 -5.93 3.01
N PHE A 255 -6.52 -5.73 2.87
CA PHE A 255 -7.08 -4.46 2.40
C PHE A 255 -6.54 -3.27 3.21
N TYR A 256 -6.63 -3.31 4.54
CA TYR A 256 -6.11 -2.22 5.38
C TYR A 256 -4.58 -2.10 5.35
N ARG A 257 -3.86 -3.17 5.08
CA ARG A 257 -2.40 -3.13 4.98
C ARG A 257 -1.89 -2.45 3.71
N ILE A 258 -2.58 -2.64 2.57
CA ILE A 258 -2.22 -2.03 1.29
C ILE A 258 -2.87 -0.65 1.09
N ASN A 259 -3.97 -0.38 1.76
CA ASN A 259 -4.78 0.83 1.59
C ASN A 259 -4.60 1.83 2.74
N LEU A 260 -3.36 2.25 2.98
CA LEU A 260 -3.09 3.34 3.91
C LEU A 260 -3.51 4.69 3.29
N ILE A 261 -3.27 4.86 2.00
CA ILE A 261 -3.70 6.01 1.21
C ILE A 261 -4.31 5.52 -0.09
N THR A 262 -5.52 5.98 -0.40
CA THR A 262 -6.16 5.73 -1.69
C THR A 262 -5.92 6.90 -2.65
N VAL A 263 -5.54 6.58 -3.88
CA VAL A 263 -5.50 7.52 -5.01
C VAL A 263 -6.49 7.03 -6.05
N HIS A 264 -7.58 7.76 -6.24
CA HIS A 264 -8.58 7.41 -7.26
C HIS A 264 -8.28 8.13 -8.57
N LEU A 265 -8.14 7.35 -9.65
CA LEU A 265 -7.87 7.87 -10.98
C LEU A 265 -9.18 7.98 -11.78
N PRO A 266 -9.62 9.20 -12.13
CA PRO A 266 -10.87 9.38 -12.87
C PRO A 266 -10.77 8.81 -14.29
N ALA A 267 -11.87 8.24 -14.77
CA ALA A 267 -11.97 7.80 -16.15
C ALA A 267 -11.89 8.99 -17.12
N LEU A 268 -11.46 8.76 -18.37
CA LEU A 268 -11.28 9.84 -19.35
C LEU A 268 -12.58 10.61 -19.61
N ARG A 269 -13.75 9.96 -19.54
CA ARG A 269 -15.05 10.62 -19.65
C ARG A 269 -15.37 11.62 -18.52
N GLU A 270 -14.70 11.50 -17.37
CA GLU A 270 -14.84 12.38 -16.20
C GLU A 270 -13.87 13.55 -16.26
N ARG A 271 -12.88 13.49 -17.19
CA ARG A 271 -11.88 14.53 -17.47
C ARG A 271 -11.83 14.86 -18.97
N ARG A 272 -12.98 15.18 -19.53
CA ARG A 272 -13.16 15.40 -20.99
C ARG A 272 -12.25 16.46 -21.57
N GLU A 273 -11.80 17.42 -20.76
CA GLU A 273 -10.84 18.46 -21.12
C GLU A 273 -9.48 17.91 -21.52
N ASP A 274 -9.14 16.69 -21.06
CA ASP A 274 -7.87 16.04 -21.36
C ASP A 274 -7.91 15.20 -22.66
N ILE A 275 -9.10 15.00 -23.28
CA ILE A 275 -9.26 14.18 -24.50
C ILE A 275 -8.51 14.77 -25.72
N PRO A 276 -8.46 16.10 -25.93
CA PRO A 276 -7.76 16.67 -27.09
C PRO A 276 -6.24 16.70 -26.97
N LEU A 277 -5.68 16.41 -25.79
CA LEU A 277 -4.24 16.45 -25.50
C LEU A 277 -3.54 15.15 -25.91
#